data_7542bcfb1ef76b575fcc4c806353b97d
#
_entry.id   7542bcfb1ef76b575fcc4c806353b97d
#
_cell.length_a   1.000
_cell.length_b   1.000
_cell.length_c   1.000
_cell.angle_alpha   90.00
_cell.angle_beta   90.00
_cell.angle_gamma   90.00
#
_symmetry.space_group_name_H-M   'P 1'
#
loop_
_entity.id
_entity.type
_entity.pdbx_description
1 polymer ?
#
loop_
_entity_poly.entity_id
_entity_poly.type
_entity_poly.pdbx_seq_one_letter_code
_entity_poly.pdbx_strand_id
1 'polypeptide(L)'
;MIRPRSSSPVPAPAGGAAGDGATGAADVAVELAGLHASIAGSHILQGVDLRVPAGGVTALIGRNGVGKTTTLRSMLGLLPSTGKIRILGTDVAGWPTHRIVRLGVGYVPEDREVFAKLTVAENLRLAETGANARYESVYGLFPELRERSRQLAGTLSGGQQQMLAIGRVLLHERPLLIIDEPTKGLSPRFVTEVVDALERVSTSSTILIVEQNVHVVRRLASQVIVLDRGRVVHAGHVSELGDESLVRRLLGVSGAA
;
A
#
# COMPACT_ATOMS: atom_id res chain seq x y z
N MET A 1 -38.58 24.02 -44.35
CA MET A 1 -37.61 22.91 -44.56
C MET A 1 -36.22 23.39 -44.22
N ILE A 2 -35.77 23.11 -43.00
CA ILE A 2 -34.42 23.48 -42.52
C ILE A 2 -33.62 22.18 -42.42
N ARG A 3 -32.52 22.10 -43.18
CA ARG A 3 -31.60 20.95 -43.15
C ARG A 3 -30.72 21.01 -41.88
N PRO A 4 -30.48 19.90 -41.18
CA PRO A 4 -29.51 19.87 -40.08
C PRO A 4 -28.08 19.91 -40.60
N ARG A 5 -27.24 20.68 -39.91
CA ARG A 5 -25.80 20.77 -40.17
C ARG A 5 -25.10 19.48 -39.71
N SER A 6 -24.27 18.91 -40.57
CA SER A 6 -23.38 17.80 -40.28
C SER A 6 -22.30 18.25 -39.32
N SER A 7 -22.21 17.60 -38.16
CA SER A 7 -21.10 17.72 -37.21
C SER A 7 -19.96 16.78 -37.66
N SER A 8 -18.81 17.36 -37.96
CA SER A 8 -17.58 16.64 -38.24
C SER A 8 -17.07 15.96 -36.97
N PRO A 9 -16.48 14.75 -37.04
CA PRO A 9 -15.91 14.08 -35.88
C PRO A 9 -14.60 14.74 -35.43
N VAL A 10 -14.45 14.91 -34.12
CA VAL A 10 -13.20 15.34 -33.46
C VAL A 10 -12.17 14.24 -33.62
N PRO A 11 -10.91 14.53 -34.00
CA PRO A 11 -9.87 13.53 -34.13
C PRO A 11 -9.45 12.99 -32.74
N ALA A 12 -9.29 11.67 -32.65
CA ALA A 12 -8.75 10.98 -31.50
C ALA A 12 -7.30 11.43 -31.21
N PRO A 13 -6.85 11.50 -29.96
CA PRO A 13 -5.47 11.82 -29.65
C PRO A 13 -4.55 10.69 -30.14
N ALA A 14 -3.50 11.06 -30.83
CA ALA A 14 -2.47 10.20 -31.36
C ALA A 14 -1.84 9.38 -30.21
N GLY A 15 -1.87 8.04 -30.36
CA GLY A 15 -1.19 7.11 -29.47
C GLY A 15 0.31 7.32 -29.55
N GLY A 16 0.90 7.83 -28.46
CA GLY A 16 2.33 7.77 -28.23
C GLY A 16 2.72 6.30 -28.08
N ALA A 17 3.54 5.80 -28.99
CA ALA A 17 4.16 4.50 -28.90
C ALA A 17 5.05 4.46 -27.67
N ALA A 18 4.57 3.82 -26.60
CA ALA A 18 5.39 3.40 -25.47
C ALA A 18 6.29 2.26 -25.98
N GLY A 19 7.59 2.46 -25.92
CA GLY A 19 8.57 1.45 -26.26
C GLY A 19 8.36 0.20 -25.40
N ASP A 20 8.17 -0.94 -26.07
CA ASP A 20 8.25 -2.28 -25.49
C ASP A 20 9.68 -2.55 -25.01
N GLY A 21 10.01 -2.08 -23.83
CA GLY A 21 11.11 -2.60 -23.03
C GLY A 21 10.58 -3.81 -22.28
N ALA A 22 10.94 -5.01 -22.71
CA ALA A 22 10.67 -6.25 -22.00
C ALA A 22 11.41 -6.25 -20.65
N THR A 23 10.85 -5.60 -19.65
CA THR A 23 11.22 -5.79 -18.24
C THR A 23 10.72 -7.17 -17.83
N GLY A 24 11.65 -8.07 -17.51
CA GLY A 24 11.36 -9.45 -17.19
C GLY A 24 10.39 -9.57 -16.00
N ALA A 25 9.65 -10.66 -15.94
CA ALA A 25 8.66 -10.97 -14.89
C ALA A 25 9.24 -10.96 -13.45
N ALA A 26 10.57 -10.92 -13.31
CA ALA A 26 11.31 -10.81 -12.04
C ALA A 26 11.30 -9.39 -11.45
N ASP A 27 11.01 -8.36 -12.26
CA ASP A 27 11.14 -6.96 -11.83
C ASP A 27 9.82 -6.37 -11.29
N VAL A 28 8.73 -7.12 -11.24
CA VAL A 28 7.41 -6.66 -10.80
C VAL A 28 6.92 -7.48 -9.63
N ALA A 29 6.75 -6.83 -8.47
CA ALA A 29 6.25 -7.48 -7.25
C ALA A 29 4.72 -7.63 -7.25
N VAL A 30 3.99 -6.65 -7.80
CA VAL A 30 2.52 -6.70 -7.93
C VAL A 30 2.10 -6.21 -9.30
N GLU A 31 1.22 -6.97 -9.96
CA GLU A 31 0.54 -6.56 -11.19
C GLU A 31 -0.96 -6.80 -11.04
N LEU A 32 -1.74 -5.74 -11.23
CA LEU A 32 -3.20 -5.81 -11.33
C LEU A 32 -3.59 -5.41 -12.75
N ALA A 33 -4.52 -6.15 -13.36
CA ALA A 33 -5.06 -5.79 -14.66
C ALA A 33 -6.58 -5.98 -14.66
N GLY A 34 -7.29 -4.88 -14.95
CA GLY A 34 -8.74 -4.84 -14.98
C GLY A 34 -9.38 -5.24 -13.64
N LEU A 35 -8.82 -4.82 -12.49
CA LEU A 35 -9.37 -5.22 -11.19
C LEU A 35 -10.68 -4.47 -10.90
N HIS A 36 -11.74 -5.23 -10.69
CA HIS A 36 -13.06 -4.74 -10.29
C HIS A 36 -13.46 -5.33 -8.95
N ALA A 37 -14.08 -4.50 -8.10
CA ALA A 37 -14.65 -4.93 -6.83
C ALA A 37 -15.87 -4.08 -6.46
N SER A 38 -16.85 -4.73 -5.81
CA SER A 38 -18.07 -4.07 -5.32
C SER A 38 -18.24 -4.33 -3.83
N ILE A 39 -18.73 -3.33 -3.09
CA ILE A 39 -19.08 -3.43 -1.67
C ILE A 39 -20.53 -3.01 -1.52
N ALA A 40 -21.36 -3.88 -0.94
CA ALA A 40 -22.80 -3.63 -0.74
C ALA A 40 -23.52 -3.13 -2.01
N GLY A 41 -23.19 -3.70 -3.17
CA GLY A 41 -23.78 -3.33 -4.46
C GLY A 41 -23.15 -2.10 -5.14
N SER A 42 -22.30 -1.35 -4.46
CA SER A 42 -21.59 -0.20 -5.05
C SER A 42 -20.30 -0.64 -5.70
N HIS A 43 -20.08 -0.28 -6.97
CA HIS A 43 -18.83 -0.53 -7.69
C HIS A 43 -17.75 0.41 -7.19
N ILE A 44 -16.81 -0.11 -6.39
CA ILE A 44 -15.71 0.65 -5.79
C ILE A 44 -14.50 0.68 -6.73
N LEU A 45 -14.11 -0.47 -7.27
CA LEU A 45 -13.01 -0.57 -8.23
C LEU A 45 -13.58 -0.79 -9.63
N GLN A 46 -13.08 0.00 -10.59
CA GLN A 46 -13.65 0.12 -11.92
C GLN A 46 -12.58 -0.14 -13.00
N GLY A 47 -11.89 -1.30 -12.91
CA GLY A 47 -10.81 -1.66 -13.81
C GLY A 47 -9.50 -0.99 -13.38
N VAL A 48 -9.00 -1.36 -12.20
CA VAL A 48 -7.71 -0.88 -11.71
C VAL A 48 -6.59 -1.66 -12.40
N ASP A 49 -5.74 -0.92 -13.11
CA ASP A 49 -4.50 -1.40 -13.71
C ASP A 49 -3.34 -0.75 -12.96
N LEU A 50 -2.47 -1.54 -12.31
CA LEU A 50 -1.28 -1.03 -11.66
C LEU A 50 -0.13 -2.03 -11.68
N ARG A 51 1.09 -1.52 -11.59
CA ARG A 51 2.31 -2.30 -11.42
C ARG A 51 3.14 -1.72 -10.28
N VAL A 52 3.61 -2.59 -9.40
CA VAL A 52 4.57 -2.27 -8.33
C VAL A 52 5.89 -2.92 -8.70
N PRO A 53 6.93 -2.14 -9.00
CA PRO A 53 8.26 -2.69 -9.26
C PRO A 53 8.78 -3.46 -8.03
N ALA A 54 9.61 -4.46 -8.24
CA ALA A 54 10.31 -5.14 -7.17
C ALA A 54 11.40 -4.22 -6.59
N GLY A 55 11.54 -4.24 -5.28
CA GLY A 55 12.45 -3.37 -4.53
C GLY A 55 11.89 -1.96 -4.27
N GLY A 56 12.38 -1.35 -3.18
CA GLY A 56 11.98 0.00 -2.80
C GLY A 56 10.51 0.17 -2.39
N VAL A 57 10.03 1.39 -2.44
CA VAL A 57 8.69 1.77 -1.97
C VAL A 57 7.87 2.37 -3.11
N THR A 58 6.68 1.82 -3.34
CA THR A 58 5.64 2.41 -4.19
C THR A 58 4.49 2.91 -3.32
N ALA A 59 4.11 4.17 -3.48
CA ALA A 59 2.98 4.75 -2.75
C ALA A 59 1.71 4.73 -3.62
N LEU A 60 0.63 4.17 -3.09
CA LEU A 60 -0.72 4.29 -3.63
C LEU A 60 -1.42 5.44 -2.90
N ILE A 61 -1.64 6.55 -3.59
CA ILE A 61 -2.23 7.76 -3.03
C ILE A 61 -3.59 8.08 -3.68
N GLY A 62 -4.34 8.94 -3.04
CA GLY A 62 -5.67 9.37 -3.50
C GLY A 62 -6.53 9.81 -2.32
N ARG A 63 -7.66 10.45 -2.61
CA ARG A 63 -8.61 10.94 -1.60
C ARG A 63 -9.22 9.79 -0.79
N ASN A 64 -9.87 10.13 0.33
CA ASN A 64 -10.63 9.14 1.09
C ASN A 64 -11.80 8.60 0.28
N GLY A 65 -12.04 7.29 0.39
CA GLY A 65 -13.16 6.62 -0.29
C GLY A 65 -12.93 6.31 -1.78
N VAL A 66 -11.76 6.61 -2.37
CA VAL A 66 -11.51 6.33 -3.80
C VAL A 66 -11.20 4.87 -4.13
N GLY A 67 -11.06 4.00 -3.10
CA GLY A 67 -10.85 2.58 -3.28
C GLY A 67 -9.45 2.05 -2.93
N LYS A 68 -8.57 2.83 -2.27
CA LYS A 68 -7.21 2.41 -1.90
C LYS A 68 -7.19 1.13 -1.06
N THR A 69 -7.79 1.15 0.12
CA THR A 69 -7.93 -0.03 1.01
C THR A 69 -8.68 -1.17 0.33
N THR A 70 -9.70 -0.85 -0.50
CA THR A 70 -10.43 -1.86 -1.29
C THR A 70 -9.48 -2.55 -2.27
N THR A 71 -8.58 -1.83 -2.93
CA THR A 71 -7.56 -2.40 -3.82
C THR A 71 -6.66 -3.37 -3.06
N LEU A 72 -6.13 -2.96 -1.88
CA LEU A 72 -5.29 -3.83 -1.06
C LEU A 72 -6.04 -5.08 -0.60
N ARG A 73 -7.27 -4.92 -0.10
CA ARG A 73 -8.07 -6.04 0.40
C ARG A 73 -8.48 -7.01 -0.72
N SER A 74 -8.75 -6.49 -1.93
CA SER A 74 -9.06 -7.34 -3.09
C SER A 74 -7.86 -8.16 -3.53
N MET A 75 -6.67 -7.55 -3.63
CA MET A 75 -5.45 -8.28 -4.02
C MET A 75 -5.00 -9.30 -2.96
N LEU A 76 -5.39 -9.11 -1.70
CA LEU A 76 -5.12 -10.06 -0.61
C LEU A 76 -6.20 -11.16 -0.46
N GLY A 77 -7.21 -11.18 -1.33
CA GLY A 77 -8.32 -12.15 -1.24
C GLY A 77 -9.24 -11.93 -0.02
N LEU A 78 -9.22 -10.73 0.58
CA LEU A 78 -10.09 -10.33 1.69
C LEU A 78 -11.44 -9.78 1.20
N LEU A 79 -11.54 -9.42 -0.08
CA LEU A 79 -12.77 -8.97 -0.74
C LEU A 79 -12.92 -9.70 -2.07
N PRO A 80 -14.14 -10.13 -2.45
CA PRO A 80 -14.42 -10.66 -3.78
C PRO A 80 -14.08 -9.62 -4.85
N SER A 81 -13.34 -10.05 -5.87
CA SER A 81 -12.97 -9.20 -6.99
C SER A 81 -12.83 -10.01 -8.27
N THR A 82 -12.86 -9.33 -9.42
CA THR A 82 -12.59 -9.90 -10.74
C THR A 82 -11.45 -9.14 -11.40
N GLY A 83 -10.79 -9.75 -12.37
CA GLY A 83 -9.58 -9.23 -13.01
C GLY A 83 -8.37 -10.09 -12.69
N LYS A 84 -7.21 -9.69 -13.21
CA LYS A 84 -5.96 -10.40 -13.01
C LYS A 84 -5.21 -9.82 -11.80
N ILE A 85 -4.70 -10.70 -10.95
CA ILE A 85 -3.89 -10.34 -9.77
C ILE A 85 -2.66 -11.23 -9.77
N ARG A 86 -1.48 -10.64 -9.99
CA ARG A 86 -0.19 -11.34 -9.85
C ARG A 86 0.59 -10.74 -8.70
N ILE A 87 1.10 -11.59 -7.83
CA ILE A 87 1.94 -11.20 -6.68
C ILE A 87 3.19 -12.08 -6.70
N LEU A 88 4.36 -11.44 -6.69
CA LEU A 88 5.67 -12.11 -6.73
C LEU A 88 5.72 -13.14 -7.88
N GLY A 89 5.26 -12.75 -9.07
CA GLY A 89 5.22 -13.58 -10.27
C GLY A 89 4.11 -14.63 -10.33
N THR A 90 3.36 -14.85 -9.24
CA THR A 90 2.30 -15.86 -9.13
C THR A 90 0.93 -15.25 -9.39
N ASP A 91 0.10 -15.87 -10.24
CA ASP A 91 -1.32 -15.52 -10.38
C ASP A 91 -2.08 -16.01 -9.14
N VAL A 92 -2.69 -15.07 -8.42
CA VAL A 92 -3.38 -15.33 -7.14
C VAL A 92 -4.87 -14.97 -7.19
N ALA A 93 -5.41 -14.69 -8.38
CA ALA A 93 -6.83 -14.36 -8.52
C ALA A 93 -7.72 -15.47 -7.91
N GLY A 94 -8.62 -15.07 -7.02
CA GLY A 94 -9.50 -16.03 -6.32
C GLY A 94 -8.83 -16.89 -5.23
N TRP A 95 -7.56 -16.65 -4.92
CA TRP A 95 -6.91 -17.38 -3.82
C TRP A 95 -7.39 -16.89 -2.46
N PRO A 96 -7.49 -17.78 -1.46
CA PRO A 96 -7.74 -17.38 -0.09
C PRO A 96 -6.50 -16.71 0.50
N THR A 97 -6.70 -15.73 1.37
CA THR A 97 -5.66 -14.88 1.97
C THR A 97 -4.49 -15.67 2.55
N HIS A 98 -4.75 -16.77 3.26
CA HIS A 98 -3.70 -17.58 3.88
C HIS A 98 -2.70 -18.19 2.87
N ARG A 99 -3.14 -18.47 1.63
CA ARG A 99 -2.23 -18.93 0.56
C ARG A 99 -1.39 -17.78 0.02
N ILE A 100 -1.98 -16.57 -0.12
CA ILE A 100 -1.26 -15.37 -0.57
C ILE A 100 -0.17 -14.99 0.44
N VAL A 101 -0.49 -15.00 1.73
CA VAL A 101 0.49 -14.71 2.80
C VAL A 101 1.67 -15.69 2.80
N ARG A 102 1.44 -16.96 2.44
CA ARG A 102 2.51 -17.98 2.31
C ARG A 102 3.49 -17.72 1.17
N LEU A 103 3.17 -16.88 0.20
CA LEU A 103 4.12 -16.39 -0.81
C LEU A 103 5.17 -15.44 -0.22
N GLY A 104 5.04 -15.06 1.05
CA GLY A 104 5.91 -14.09 1.70
C GLY A 104 5.33 -12.67 1.74
N VAL A 105 4.02 -12.52 1.55
CA VAL A 105 3.34 -11.23 1.68
C VAL A 105 3.10 -10.90 3.15
N GLY A 106 3.52 -9.71 3.59
CA GLY A 106 3.15 -9.13 4.88
C GLY A 106 2.08 -8.06 4.69
N TYR A 107 1.08 -8.01 5.58
CA TYR A 107 0.04 -6.98 5.53
C TYR A 107 -0.12 -6.29 6.89
N VAL A 108 -0.07 -4.97 6.89
CA VAL A 108 -0.37 -4.11 8.04
C VAL A 108 -1.63 -3.33 7.70
N PRO A 109 -2.78 -3.64 8.31
CA PRO A 109 -4.03 -2.92 8.08
C PRO A 109 -4.05 -1.56 8.77
N GLU A 110 -4.94 -0.66 8.32
CA GLU A 110 -5.15 0.68 8.87
C GLU A 110 -5.48 0.66 10.37
N ASP A 111 -6.33 -0.31 10.80
CA ASP A 111 -6.84 -0.40 12.19
C ASP A 111 -5.85 -1.02 13.19
N ARG A 112 -4.57 -1.20 12.81
CA ARG A 112 -3.50 -1.79 13.64
C ARG A 112 -3.74 -3.23 14.08
N GLU A 113 -4.96 -3.63 14.41
CA GLU A 113 -5.42 -4.99 14.80
C GLU A 113 -4.52 -5.67 15.84
N VAL A 114 -4.12 -4.93 16.90
CA VAL A 114 -3.40 -5.51 18.02
C VAL A 114 -4.34 -6.25 18.97
N PHE A 115 -3.89 -7.36 19.54
CA PHE A 115 -4.64 -8.09 20.56
C PHE A 115 -4.55 -7.35 21.91
N ALA A 116 -5.53 -6.48 22.18
CA ALA A 116 -5.52 -5.53 23.28
C ALA A 116 -5.35 -6.17 24.69
N LYS A 117 -5.84 -7.40 24.86
CA LYS A 117 -5.78 -8.15 26.14
C LYS A 117 -4.48 -8.97 26.30
N LEU A 118 -3.62 -8.99 25.30
CA LEU A 118 -2.33 -9.64 25.34
C LEU A 118 -1.23 -8.59 25.53
N THR A 119 -0.14 -9.00 26.14
CA THR A 119 1.08 -8.18 26.25
C THR A 119 1.74 -7.95 24.90
N VAL A 120 2.65 -7.00 24.81
CA VAL A 120 3.49 -6.77 23.62
C VAL A 120 4.21 -8.05 23.21
N ALA A 121 4.85 -8.74 24.18
CA ALA A 121 5.57 -10.00 23.90
C ALA A 121 4.64 -11.10 23.38
N GLU A 122 3.44 -11.24 23.94
CA GLU A 122 2.46 -12.22 23.48
C GLU A 122 1.92 -11.87 22.09
N ASN A 123 1.69 -10.59 21.79
CA ASN A 123 1.31 -10.14 20.45
C ASN A 123 2.37 -10.51 19.40
N LEU A 124 3.64 -10.29 19.71
CA LEU A 124 4.75 -10.69 18.84
C LEU A 124 4.80 -12.21 18.70
N ARG A 125 4.71 -12.98 19.80
CA ARG A 125 4.72 -14.43 19.79
C ARG A 125 3.63 -15.05 18.91
N LEU A 126 2.42 -14.47 18.90
CA LEU A 126 1.33 -14.94 18.02
C LEU A 126 1.63 -14.79 16.53
N ALA A 127 2.56 -13.93 16.17
CA ALA A 127 2.98 -13.74 14.78
C ALA A 127 4.16 -14.65 14.38
N GLU A 128 4.71 -15.44 15.31
CA GLU A 128 5.77 -16.42 15.01
C GLU A 128 5.25 -17.51 14.06
N THR A 129 6.03 -17.77 13.02
CA THR A 129 5.82 -18.88 12.11
C THR A 129 7.16 -19.61 11.94
N GLY A 130 7.32 -20.77 12.61
CA GLY A 130 8.58 -21.53 12.59
C GLY A 130 9.69 -20.95 13.51
N ALA A 131 10.92 -21.44 13.35
CA ALA A 131 12.03 -21.21 14.30
C ALA A 131 12.80 -19.89 14.11
N ASN A 132 12.53 -19.11 13.05
CA ASN A 132 13.39 -18.00 12.62
C ASN A 132 12.77 -16.62 12.88
N ALA A 133 12.11 -16.42 14.01
CA ALA A 133 11.53 -15.12 14.38
C ALA A 133 12.65 -14.11 14.72
N ARG A 134 12.60 -12.94 14.07
CA ARG A 134 13.65 -11.91 14.10
C ARG A 134 13.37 -10.85 15.16
N TYR A 135 13.21 -11.26 16.43
CA TYR A 135 12.93 -10.35 17.54
C TYR A 135 13.95 -9.22 17.68
N GLU A 136 15.24 -9.51 17.53
CA GLU A 136 16.28 -8.51 17.65
C GLU A 136 16.19 -7.43 16.57
N SER A 137 15.82 -7.82 15.34
CA SER A 137 15.58 -6.87 14.27
C SER A 137 14.37 -5.97 14.57
N VAL A 138 13.26 -6.54 15.07
CA VAL A 138 12.07 -5.77 15.46
C VAL A 138 12.37 -4.80 16.59
N TYR A 139 13.08 -5.25 17.61
CA TYR A 139 13.49 -4.40 18.75
C TYR A 139 14.56 -3.37 18.37
N GLY A 140 15.38 -3.65 17.34
CA GLY A 140 16.30 -2.66 16.77
C GLY A 140 15.61 -1.56 15.99
N LEU A 141 14.44 -1.85 15.39
CA LEU A 141 13.59 -0.86 14.74
C LEU A 141 12.74 -0.10 15.75
N PHE A 142 12.20 -0.79 16.74
CA PHE A 142 11.26 -0.24 17.74
C PHE A 142 11.69 -0.62 19.17
N PRO A 143 12.71 0.05 19.75
CA PRO A 143 13.23 -0.29 21.10
C PRO A 143 12.16 -0.23 22.19
N GLU A 144 11.18 0.70 22.07
CA GLU A 144 10.07 0.82 23.03
C GLU A 144 9.26 -0.48 23.18
N LEU A 145 9.19 -1.33 22.16
CA LEU A 145 8.48 -2.61 22.23
C LEU A 145 9.18 -3.59 23.20
N ARG A 146 10.51 -3.54 23.27
CA ARG A 146 11.30 -4.34 24.23
C ARG A 146 11.04 -3.85 25.67
N GLU A 147 11.15 -2.55 25.88
CA GLU A 147 10.94 -1.93 27.20
C GLU A 147 9.53 -2.21 27.74
N ARG A 148 8.55 -2.26 26.87
CA ARG A 148 7.12 -2.48 27.17
C ARG A 148 6.65 -3.91 26.95
N SER A 149 7.60 -4.88 26.86
CA SER A 149 7.29 -6.27 26.48
C SER A 149 6.20 -6.92 27.34
N ARG A 150 6.11 -6.54 28.63
CA ARG A 150 5.12 -7.05 29.60
C ARG A 150 3.85 -6.19 29.70
N GLN A 151 3.79 -5.05 29.01
CA GLN A 151 2.63 -4.15 29.01
C GLN A 151 1.52 -4.71 28.11
N LEU A 152 0.25 -4.59 28.54
CA LEU A 152 -0.90 -4.95 27.70
C LEU A 152 -0.99 -4.03 26.48
N ALA A 153 -1.13 -4.61 25.29
CA ALA A 153 -1.16 -3.86 24.02
C ALA A 153 -2.31 -2.84 23.96
N GLY A 154 -3.44 -3.11 24.62
CA GLY A 154 -4.56 -2.17 24.71
C GLY A 154 -4.27 -0.90 25.51
N THR A 155 -3.21 -0.87 26.34
CA THR A 155 -2.81 0.29 27.14
C THR A 155 -1.69 1.12 26.46
N LEU A 156 -1.20 0.68 25.32
CA LEU A 156 -0.22 1.41 24.53
C LEU A 156 -0.85 2.64 23.86
N SER A 157 -0.04 3.68 23.63
CA SER A 157 -0.45 4.79 22.77
C SER A 157 -0.71 4.33 21.35
N GLY A 158 -1.45 5.12 20.56
CA GLY A 158 -1.72 4.79 19.17
C GLY A 158 -0.45 4.58 18.31
N GLY A 159 0.62 5.35 18.57
CA GLY A 159 1.90 5.18 17.90
C GLY A 159 2.59 3.87 18.29
N GLN A 160 2.59 3.52 19.56
CA GLN A 160 3.15 2.27 20.05
C GLN A 160 2.38 1.04 19.54
N GLN A 161 1.04 1.14 19.44
CA GLN A 161 0.24 0.08 18.79
C GLN A 161 0.59 -0.08 17.32
N GLN A 162 0.85 1.03 16.62
CA GLN A 162 1.28 0.99 15.23
C GLN A 162 2.64 0.31 15.06
N MET A 163 3.61 0.65 15.92
CA MET A 163 4.91 -0.04 15.94
C MET A 163 4.76 -1.54 16.21
N LEU A 164 3.86 -1.92 17.13
CA LEU A 164 3.59 -3.32 17.43
C LEU A 164 2.95 -4.03 16.22
N ALA A 165 1.99 -3.39 15.54
CA ALA A 165 1.37 -3.95 14.34
C ALA A 165 2.39 -4.19 13.22
N ILE A 166 3.27 -3.22 12.96
CA ILE A 166 4.36 -3.35 11.99
C ILE A 166 5.36 -4.41 12.47
N GLY A 167 5.78 -4.37 13.74
CA GLY A 167 6.72 -5.32 14.33
C GLY A 167 6.28 -6.77 14.20
N ARG A 168 4.98 -7.07 14.37
CA ARG A 168 4.41 -8.40 14.16
C ARG A 168 4.65 -8.93 12.75
N VAL A 169 4.50 -8.08 11.74
CA VAL A 169 4.72 -8.46 10.34
C VAL A 169 6.19 -8.65 10.03
N LEU A 170 7.07 -7.84 10.65
CA LEU A 170 8.52 -7.84 10.45
C LEU A 170 9.27 -8.93 11.23
N LEU A 171 8.58 -9.73 12.06
CA LEU A 171 9.20 -10.90 12.72
C LEU A 171 9.76 -11.92 11.72
N HIS A 172 9.31 -11.89 10.48
CA HIS A 172 9.80 -12.74 9.40
C HIS A 172 10.18 -11.89 8.19
N GLU A 173 11.13 -12.38 7.39
CA GLU A 173 11.43 -11.76 6.10
C GLU A 173 10.22 -11.82 5.18
N ARG A 174 9.93 -10.67 4.58
CA ARG A 174 8.82 -10.51 3.66
C ARG A 174 9.31 -9.86 2.38
N PRO A 175 9.35 -10.59 1.26
CA PRO A 175 9.71 -9.99 -0.03
C PRO A 175 8.75 -8.89 -0.46
N LEU A 176 7.50 -8.93 0.01
CA LEU A 176 6.49 -7.88 -0.23
C LEU A 176 5.77 -7.51 1.07
N LEU A 177 5.79 -6.23 1.40
CA LEU A 177 5.00 -5.62 2.47
C LEU A 177 3.92 -4.72 1.87
N ILE A 178 2.71 -4.89 2.35
CA ILE A 178 1.55 -4.06 2.02
C ILE A 178 1.12 -3.36 3.29
N ILE A 179 1.10 -2.02 3.30
CA ILE A 179 0.90 -1.24 4.50
C ILE A 179 -0.16 -0.17 4.23
N ASP A 180 -1.24 -0.20 5.00
CA ASP A 180 -2.39 0.69 4.82
C ASP A 180 -2.38 1.82 5.85
N GLU A 181 -2.15 3.06 5.40
CA GLU A 181 -2.15 4.31 6.16
C GLU A 181 -1.37 4.26 7.51
N PRO A 182 -0.08 3.83 7.51
CA PRO A 182 0.65 3.58 8.75
C PRO A 182 0.90 4.81 9.61
N THR A 183 0.79 6.03 9.06
CA THR A 183 1.06 7.27 9.82
C THR A 183 -0.21 7.98 10.27
N LYS A 184 -1.38 7.45 9.91
CA LYS A 184 -2.68 8.07 10.21
C LYS A 184 -2.91 8.23 11.71
N GLY A 185 -3.20 9.48 12.13
CA GLY A 185 -3.51 9.81 13.51
C GLY A 185 -2.33 9.66 14.49
N LEU A 186 -1.10 9.59 13.98
CA LEU A 186 0.10 9.57 14.81
C LEU A 186 0.61 10.99 15.10
N SER A 187 1.25 11.15 16.25
CA SER A 187 2.00 12.37 16.52
C SER A 187 3.27 12.45 15.64
N PRO A 188 3.83 13.65 15.38
CA PRO A 188 5.00 13.82 14.51
C PRO A 188 6.19 12.93 14.89
N ARG A 189 6.44 12.72 16.18
CA ARG A 189 7.49 11.82 16.66
C ARG A 189 7.28 10.39 16.14
N PHE A 190 6.09 9.83 16.34
CA PHE A 190 5.80 8.46 15.90
C PHE A 190 5.75 8.34 14.38
N VAL A 191 5.34 9.38 13.66
CA VAL A 191 5.45 9.41 12.19
C VAL A 191 6.92 9.24 11.78
N THR A 192 7.85 9.99 12.39
CA THR A 192 9.28 9.88 12.09
C THR A 192 9.80 8.48 12.38
N GLU A 193 9.50 7.92 13.55
CA GLU A 193 9.98 6.59 13.95
C GLU A 193 9.46 5.47 13.02
N VAL A 194 8.19 5.54 12.59
CA VAL A 194 7.61 4.59 11.63
C VAL A 194 8.27 4.74 10.26
N VAL A 195 8.46 5.98 9.79
CA VAL A 195 9.09 6.27 8.49
C VAL A 195 10.54 5.77 8.48
N ASP A 196 11.33 6.06 9.52
CA ASP A 196 12.72 5.58 9.66
C ASP A 196 12.81 4.05 9.63
N ALA A 197 11.87 3.37 10.29
CA ALA A 197 11.81 1.91 10.27
C ALA A 197 11.48 1.38 8.86
N LEU A 198 10.51 1.98 8.16
CA LEU A 198 10.14 1.56 6.82
C LEU A 198 11.24 1.87 5.78
N GLU A 199 11.99 2.96 5.92
CA GLU A 199 13.19 3.24 5.10
C GLU A 199 14.21 2.11 5.23
N ARG A 200 14.52 1.67 6.45
CA ARG A 200 15.45 0.55 6.67
C ARG A 200 14.94 -0.75 6.08
N VAL A 201 13.66 -1.05 6.23
CA VAL A 201 13.04 -2.28 5.72
C VAL A 201 12.99 -2.30 4.19
N SER A 202 12.81 -1.14 3.55
CA SER A 202 12.73 -1.02 2.08
C SER A 202 14.02 -1.41 1.36
N THR A 203 15.16 -1.50 2.06
CA THR A 203 16.42 -1.96 1.49
C THR A 203 16.44 -3.45 1.17
N SER A 204 15.56 -4.24 1.81
CA SER A 204 15.48 -5.70 1.66
C SER A 204 14.10 -6.22 1.26
N SER A 205 13.09 -5.36 1.25
CA SER A 205 11.70 -5.72 0.94
C SER A 205 11.10 -4.73 -0.05
N THR A 206 10.22 -5.20 -0.91
CA THR A 206 9.34 -4.32 -1.67
C THR A 206 8.21 -3.84 -0.77
N ILE A 207 7.90 -2.56 -0.78
CA ILE A 207 6.81 -1.99 0.02
C ILE A 207 5.79 -1.33 -0.91
N LEU A 208 4.53 -1.77 -0.82
CA LEU A 208 3.37 -1.03 -1.32
C LEU A 208 2.69 -0.36 -0.14
N ILE A 209 2.79 0.96 -0.06
CA ILE A 209 2.20 1.75 1.01
C ILE A 209 0.99 2.55 0.50
N VAL A 210 -0.10 2.52 1.24
CA VAL A 210 -1.19 3.50 1.07
C VAL A 210 -0.95 4.65 2.03
N GLU A 211 -0.91 5.86 1.54
CA GLU A 211 -0.67 7.05 2.35
C GLU A 211 -1.41 8.28 1.78
N GLN A 212 -1.75 9.21 2.68
CA GLN A 212 -2.33 10.50 2.32
C GLN A 212 -1.37 11.66 2.64
N ASN A 213 -0.42 11.43 3.53
CA ASN A 213 0.58 12.42 3.89
C ASN A 213 1.65 12.51 2.80
N VAL A 214 1.55 13.53 1.95
CA VAL A 214 2.47 13.77 0.83
C VAL A 214 3.92 13.90 1.30
N HIS A 215 4.18 14.43 2.50
CA HIS A 215 5.55 14.52 3.03
C HIS A 215 6.14 13.14 3.33
N VAL A 216 5.34 12.22 3.89
CA VAL A 216 5.73 10.81 4.10
C VAL A 216 5.98 10.13 2.77
N VAL A 217 5.07 10.32 1.80
CA VAL A 217 5.21 9.74 0.45
C VAL A 217 6.50 10.22 -0.22
N ARG A 218 6.76 11.54 -0.21
CA ARG A 218 7.99 12.12 -0.80
C ARG A 218 9.27 11.61 -0.14
N ARG A 219 9.22 11.29 1.14
CA ARG A 219 10.36 10.77 1.88
C ARG A 219 10.63 9.30 1.61
N LEU A 220 9.58 8.47 1.58
CA LEU A 220 9.70 7.01 1.51
C LEU A 220 9.71 6.46 0.09
N ALA A 221 8.83 6.98 -0.78
CA ALA A 221 8.54 6.34 -2.04
C ALA A 221 9.50 6.75 -3.15
N SER A 222 9.78 5.83 -4.07
CA SER A 222 10.40 6.11 -5.37
C SER A 222 9.34 6.25 -6.47
N GLN A 223 8.25 5.50 -6.35
CA GLN A 223 7.15 5.49 -7.30
C GLN A 223 5.83 5.90 -6.63
N VAL A 224 4.97 6.53 -7.39
CA VAL A 224 3.64 6.93 -6.95
C VAL A 224 2.58 6.46 -7.95
N ILE A 225 1.48 5.95 -7.41
CA ILE A 225 0.28 5.59 -8.16
C ILE A 225 -0.87 6.38 -7.55
N VAL A 226 -1.62 7.10 -8.38
CA VAL A 226 -2.77 7.90 -7.92
C VAL A 226 -4.06 7.21 -8.32
N LEU A 227 -4.88 6.91 -7.31
CA LEU A 227 -6.20 6.34 -7.48
C LEU A 227 -7.25 7.44 -7.32
N ASP A 228 -8.17 7.54 -8.29
CA ASP A 228 -9.38 8.37 -8.18
C ASP A 228 -10.58 7.58 -8.70
N ARG A 229 -11.69 7.63 -7.95
CA ARG A 229 -12.96 6.97 -8.27
C ARG A 229 -12.82 5.53 -8.77
N GLY A 230 -11.97 4.75 -8.10
CA GLY A 230 -11.75 3.34 -8.42
C GLY A 230 -10.94 3.07 -9.68
N ARG A 231 -10.19 4.07 -10.19
CA ARG A 231 -9.31 3.95 -11.36
C ARG A 231 -7.94 4.55 -11.07
N VAL A 232 -6.89 4.00 -11.68
CA VAL A 232 -5.58 4.65 -11.69
C VAL A 232 -5.64 5.82 -12.69
N VAL A 233 -5.34 7.02 -12.21
CA VAL A 233 -5.34 8.25 -13.03
C VAL A 233 -3.94 8.77 -13.30
N HIS A 234 -2.95 8.29 -12.55
CA HIS A 234 -1.54 8.62 -12.73
C HIS A 234 -0.64 7.54 -12.14
N ALA A 235 0.47 7.28 -12.76
CA ALA A 235 1.56 6.47 -12.22
C ALA A 235 2.88 7.04 -12.73
N GLY A 236 3.86 7.25 -11.84
CA GLY A 236 5.13 7.86 -12.19
C GLY A 236 6.12 7.91 -11.04
N HIS A 237 7.21 8.63 -11.21
CA HIS A 237 8.23 8.82 -10.18
C HIS A 237 7.76 9.82 -9.12
N VAL A 238 8.12 9.61 -7.86
CA VAL A 238 7.70 10.47 -6.73
C VAL A 238 8.14 11.93 -6.89
N SER A 239 9.22 12.21 -7.62
CA SER A 239 9.68 13.59 -7.90
C SER A 239 8.63 14.46 -8.60
N GLU A 240 7.70 13.84 -9.34
CA GLU A 240 6.60 14.53 -10.00
C GLU A 240 5.62 15.18 -9.00
N LEU A 241 5.55 14.67 -7.76
CA LEU A 241 4.81 15.33 -6.68
C LEU A 241 5.44 16.65 -6.23
N GLY A 242 6.64 17.02 -6.73
CA GLY A 242 7.23 18.35 -6.57
C GLY A 242 6.41 19.45 -7.27
N ASP A 243 5.68 19.13 -8.31
CA ASP A 243 4.75 20.05 -8.98
C ASP A 243 3.45 20.16 -8.20
N GLU A 244 3.30 21.29 -7.49
CA GLU A 244 2.09 21.58 -6.70
C GLU A 244 0.82 21.62 -7.57
N SER A 245 0.92 22.01 -8.84
CA SER A 245 -0.22 22.06 -9.77
C SER A 245 -0.72 20.64 -10.06
N LEU A 246 0.20 19.69 -10.22
CA LEU A 246 -0.09 18.27 -10.38
C LEU A 246 -0.74 17.69 -9.12
N VAL A 247 -0.16 17.99 -7.95
CA VAL A 247 -0.68 17.52 -6.64
C VAL A 247 -2.10 18.04 -6.41
N ARG A 248 -2.35 19.33 -6.67
CA ARG A 248 -3.70 19.93 -6.56
C ARG A 248 -4.69 19.27 -7.50
N ARG A 249 -4.30 19.02 -8.74
CA ARG A 249 -5.16 18.39 -9.76
C ARG A 249 -5.49 16.94 -9.39
N LEU A 250 -4.51 16.16 -8.92
CA LEU A 250 -4.66 14.74 -8.62
C LEU A 250 -5.30 14.46 -7.27
N LEU A 251 -4.97 15.25 -6.24
CA LEU A 251 -5.41 15.02 -4.86
C LEU A 251 -6.46 16.02 -4.39
N GLY A 252 -6.69 17.11 -5.10
CA GLY A 252 -7.64 18.16 -4.73
C GLY A 252 -7.26 18.88 -3.43
N VAL A 253 -5.97 18.87 -3.06
CA VAL A 253 -5.47 19.51 -1.83
C VAL A 253 -5.07 20.94 -2.18
N SER A 254 -5.76 21.94 -1.61
CA SER A 254 -5.28 23.29 -1.56
C SER A 254 -4.04 23.30 -0.67
N GLY A 255 -2.88 23.71 -1.21
CA GLY A 255 -1.66 23.79 -0.44
C GLY A 255 -1.90 24.65 0.82
N ALA A 256 -1.66 24.07 1.99
CA ALA A 256 -1.40 24.87 3.17
C ALA A 256 -0.02 25.49 3.00
N ALA A 257 0.02 26.82 2.94
CA ALA A 257 1.23 27.62 3.01
C ALA A 257 1.91 27.43 4.37
#